data_b213221850d69b37632b9679a0065a2c
#
_entry.id   b213221850d69b37632b9679a0065a2c
#
_cell.length_a   1.000
_cell.length_b   1.000
_cell.length_c   1.000
_cell.angle_alpha   90.00
_cell.angle_beta   90.00
_cell.angle_gamma   90.00
#
_symmetry.space_group_name_H-M   'P 1'
#
loop_
_entity.id
_entity.type
_entity.pdbx_description
1 polymer ?
#
loop_
_entity_poly.entity_id
_entity_poly.type
_entity_poly.pdbx_seq_one_letter_code
_entity_poly.pdbx_strand_id
1 'polypeptide(L)' 'MQARAYVLIEVEAGQVEEVIAALRSLPGIRAADVVTGPYDIIATIDLPEQRLIGRLVMDTIHGIAGLKRTITCLAIQ' A
#
# COMPACT_ATOMS: atom_id res chain seq x y z
N MET A 1 12.05 -3.20 17.13
CA MET A 1 10.69 -3.70 16.87
C MET A 1 10.15 -3.08 15.60
N GLN A 2 9.57 -3.88 14.74
CA GLN A 2 9.05 -3.35 13.47
C GLN A 2 7.58 -2.96 13.60
N ALA A 3 7.22 -1.94 12.85
CA ALA A 3 5.83 -1.56 12.68
C ALA A 3 5.30 -2.18 11.39
N ARG A 4 4.04 -2.58 11.41
CA ARG A 4 3.37 -3.15 10.24
C ARG A 4 2.07 -2.44 9.97
N ALA A 5 1.76 -2.26 8.70
CA ALA A 5 0.48 -1.73 8.26
C ALA A 5 -0.01 -2.50 7.05
N TYR A 6 -1.32 -2.48 6.89
CA TYR A 6 -1.99 -2.99 5.70
C TYR A 6 -2.66 -1.83 5.01
N VAL A 7 -2.37 -1.63 3.74
CA VAL A 7 -2.98 -0.55 2.97
C VAL A 7 -3.97 -1.17 1.99
N LEU A 8 -5.23 -0.82 2.17
CA LEU A 8 -6.32 -1.28 1.32
C LEU A 8 -6.45 -0.27 0.19
N ILE A 9 -6.31 -0.72 -1.05
CA ILE A 9 -6.15 0.18 -2.19
C ILE A 9 -7.23 -0.07 -3.22
N GLU A 10 -7.89 1.01 -3.62
CA GLU A 10 -8.82 1.02 -4.73
C GLU A 10 -8.13 1.71 -5.91
N VAL A 11 -8.16 1.10 -7.09
CA VAL A 11 -7.49 1.65 -8.27
C VAL A 11 -8.50 2.03 -9.34
N GLU A 12 -8.07 2.93 -10.22
CA GLU A 12 -8.87 3.28 -11.40
C GLU A 12 -8.98 2.08 -12.34
N ALA A 13 -10.09 2.00 -13.07
CA ALA A 13 -10.33 0.89 -13.98
C ALA A 13 -9.16 0.74 -14.96
N GLY A 14 -8.69 -0.51 -15.12
CA GLY A 14 -7.61 -0.81 -16.05
C GLY A 14 -6.22 -0.49 -15.54
N GLN A 15 -6.07 -0.04 -14.29
CA GLN A 15 -4.77 0.40 -13.77
C GLN A 15 -4.15 -0.58 -12.78
N VAL A 16 -4.73 -1.75 -12.57
CA VAL A 16 -4.25 -2.68 -11.55
C VAL A 16 -2.82 -3.12 -11.82
N GLU A 17 -2.48 -3.45 -13.07
CA GLU A 17 -1.15 -3.95 -13.41
C GLU A 17 -0.07 -2.92 -13.10
N GLU A 18 -0.30 -1.66 -13.50
CA GLU A 18 0.66 -0.58 -13.29
C GLU A 18 0.83 -0.28 -11.80
N VAL A 19 -0.29 -0.24 -11.06
CA VAL A 19 -0.23 0.07 -9.64
C VAL A 19 0.46 -1.03 -8.85
N ILE A 20 0.14 -2.31 -9.14
CA ILE A 20 0.76 -3.41 -8.42
C ILE A 20 2.28 -3.46 -8.68
N ALA A 21 2.69 -3.19 -9.92
CA ALA A 21 4.11 -3.14 -10.25
C ALA A 21 4.82 -2.02 -9.50
N ALA A 22 4.21 -0.83 -9.46
CA ALA A 22 4.79 0.30 -8.74
C ALA A 22 4.93 0.00 -7.25
N LEU A 23 3.90 -0.59 -6.64
CA LEU A 23 3.94 -0.95 -5.21
C LEU A 23 5.06 -1.95 -4.93
N ARG A 24 5.18 -2.98 -5.74
CA ARG A 24 6.18 -4.03 -5.52
C ARG A 24 7.60 -3.55 -5.68
N SER A 25 7.80 -2.39 -6.32
CA SER A 25 9.14 -1.83 -6.50
C SER A 25 9.58 -0.98 -5.30
N LEU A 26 8.70 -0.68 -4.35
CA LEU A 26 9.00 0.23 -3.26
C LEU A 26 9.65 -0.49 -2.08
N PRO A 27 10.74 0.08 -1.52
CA PRO A 27 11.29 -0.42 -0.26
C PRO A 27 10.24 -0.28 0.85
N GLY A 28 10.18 -1.27 1.74
CA GLY A 28 9.21 -1.26 2.83
C GLY A 28 7.93 -1.99 2.50
N ILE A 29 7.64 -2.24 1.24
CA ILE A 29 6.50 -3.06 0.84
C ILE A 29 6.94 -4.53 0.93
N ARG A 30 6.42 -5.22 1.93
CA ARG A 30 6.72 -6.64 2.14
C ARG A 30 5.97 -7.51 1.13
N ALA A 31 4.73 -7.14 0.85
CA ALA A 31 3.88 -7.88 -0.08
C ALA A 31 2.82 -6.95 -0.64
N ALA A 32 2.40 -7.21 -1.86
CA ALA A 32 1.27 -6.52 -2.46
C ALA A 32 0.51 -7.54 -3.28
N ASP A 33 -0.75 -7.73 -2.96
CA ASP A 33 -1.60 -8.74 -3.58
C ASP A 33 -2.80 -8.10 -4.24
N VAL A 34 -3.10 -8.56 -5.44
CA VAL A 34 -4.37 -8.22 -6.09
C VAL A 34 -5.44 -9.12 -5.48
N VAL A 35 -6.54 -8.52 -5.06
CA VAL A 35 -7.59 -9.24 -4.32
C VAL A 35 -8.95 -8.99 -4.95
N THR A 36 -9.93 -9.80 -4.59
CA THR A 36 -11.32 -9.56 -4.90
C THR A 36 -12.00 -8.92 -3.69
N GLY A 37 -13.11 -8.22 -3.95
CA GLY A 37 -13.89 -7.60 -2.87
C GLY A 37 -13.97 -6.09 -3.04
N PRO A 38 -14.20 -5.35 -1.96
CA PRO A 38 -14.39 -3.90 -2.09
C PRO A 38 -13.10 -3.13 -2.42
N TYR A 39 -11.95 -3.77 -2.31
CA TYR A 39 -10.66 -3.19 -2.67
C TYR A 39 -10.01 -4.03 -3.74
N ASP A 40 -9.04 -3.44 -4.45
CA ASP A 40 -8.39 -4.11 -5.57
C ASP A 40 -7.03 -4.68 -5.18
N ILE A 41 -6.33 -4.02 -4.26
CA ILE A 41 -4.99 -4.42 -3.83
C ILE A 41 -4.89 -4.27 -2.33
N ILE A 42 -4.21 -5.21 -1.68
CA ILE A 42 -3.79 -5.07 -0.29
C ILE A 42 -2.27 -5.10 -0.26
N ALA A 43 -1.67 -4.03 0.26
CA ALA A 43 -0.22 -3.96 0.43
C ALA A 43 0.11 -4.12 1.91
N THR A 44 1.14 -4.91 2.19
CA THR A 44 1.67 -5.07 3.55
C THR A 44 2.97 -4.30 3.66
N ILE A 45 3.06 -3.41 4.62
CA ILE A 45 4.23 -2.58 4.87
C ILE A 45 4.87 -3.00 6.17
N ASP A 46 6.19 -3.26 6.14
CA ASP A 46 7.00 -3.49 7.34
C ASP A 46 8.11 -2.46 7.34
N LEU A 47 8.13 -1.60 8.37
CA LEU A 47 9.17 -0.59 8.55
C LEU A 47 9.54 -0.51 10.03
N PRO A 48 10.72 0.04 10.35
CA PRO A 48 11.16 0.08 11.76
C PRO A 48 10.24 0.89 12.68
N GLU A 49 9.57 1.93 12.16
CA GLU A 49 8.77 2.83 12.99
C GLU A 49 7.49 3.23 12.28
N GLN A 50 6.45 3.51 13.08
CA GLN A 50 5.15 3.92 12.54
C GLN A 50 5.22 5.19 11.71
N ARG A 51 6.04 6.16 12.11
CA ARG A 51 6.13 7.42 11.37
C ARG A 51 6.67 7.21 9.95
N LEU A 52 7.52 6.20 9.77
CA LEU A 52 8.03 5.88 8.43
C LEU A 52 6.96 5.29 7.54
N ILE A 53 6.01 4.55 8.13
CA ILE A 53 4.85 4.05 7.39
C ILE A 53 4.01 5.22 6.89
N GLY A 54 3.73 6.19 7.76
CA GLY A 54 2.97 7.37 7.37
C GLY A 54 3.64 8.14 6.24
N ARG A 55 4.96 8.29 6.30
CA ARG A 55 5.71 8.96 5.25
C ARG A 55 5.65 8.20 3.93
N LEU A 56 5.82 6.89 3.99
CA LEU A 56 5.74 6.07 2.77
C LEU A 56 4.38 6.22 2.11
N VAL A 57 3.30 6.16 2.90
CA VAL A 57 1.95 6.31 2.36
C VAL A 57 1.75 7.70 1.77
N MET A 58 2.07 8.75 2.52
CA MET A 58 1.78 10.12 2.10
C MET A 58 2.70 10.60 0.98
N ASP A 59 3.99 10.28 1.07
CA ASP A 59 4.96 10.86 0.15
C ASP A 59 5.14 10.02 -1.12
N THR A 60 4.85 8.72 -1.05
CA THR A 60 5.15 7.82 -2.17
C THR A 60 3.92 7.13 -2.70
N ILE A 61 3.18 6.43 -1.83
CA ILE A 61 2.04 5.63 -2.29
C ILE A 61 0.96 6.53 -2.87
N HIS A 62 0.63 7.63 -2.20
CA HIS A 62 -0.38 8.57 -2.71
C HIS A 62 0.00 9.21 -4.04
N GLY A 63 1.28 9.17 -4.41
CA GLY A 63 1.75 9.69 -5.67
C GLY A 63 1.70 8.72 -6.84
N ILE A 64 1.33 7.46 -6.58
CA ILE A 64 1.28 6.46 -7.65
C ILE A 64 0.09 6.76 -8.56
N ALA A 65 0.36 6.85 -9.87
CA ALA A 65 -0.70 7.08 -10.85
C ALA A 65 -1.64 5.87 -10.90
N GLY A 66 -2.93 6.13 -11.02
CA GLY A 66 -3.93 5.08 -11.09
C GLY A 66 -4.58 4.74 -9.77
N LEU A 67 -4.10 5.31 -8.66
CA LEU A 67 -4.73 5.13 -7.37
C LEU A 67 -6.01 5.96 -7.29
N LYS A 68 -7.07 5.34 -6.77
CA LYS A 68 -8.33 6.03 -6.54
C LYS A 68 -8.49 6.36 -5.07
N ARG A 69 -8.21 5.42 -4.17
CA ARG A 69 -8.39 5.61 -2.75
C ARG A 69 -7.56 4.60 -1.97
N THR A 70 -7.08 5.01 -0.80
CA THR A 70 -6.37 4.13 0.11
C THR A 70 -6.90 4.25 1.52
N ILE A 71 -6.86 3.14 2.25
CA ILE A 71 -7.12 3.10 3.68
C ILE A 71 -5.96 2.38 4.33
N THR A 72 -5.32 3.02 5.29
CA THR A 72 -4.18 2.43 6.00
C THR A 72 -4.62 1.92 7.36
N CYS A 73 -4.33 0.65 7.63
CA CYS A 73 -4.62 0.01 8.91
C CYS A 73 -3.31 -0.37 9.58
N LEU A 74 -3.00 0.26 10.71
CA LEU A 74 -1.82 -0.11 11.48
C LEU A 74 -2.10 -1.38 12.27
N ALA A 75 -1.17 -2.32 12.22
CA ALA A 75 -1.26 -3.50 13.06
C ALA A 75 -0.88 -3.12 14.48
N ILE A 76 -1.74 -3.42 15.43
CA ILE A 76 -1.50 -3.10 16.83
C ILE A 76 -1.12 -4.33 17.64
N GLN A 77 -1.14 -5.50 16.97
CA GLN A 77 -0.84 -6.73 17.67
C GLN A 77 -0.43 -7.82 16.67
#